data_aedfeb96b2cf02c4984d0eaa6c77a0f7
#
_entry.id   aedfeb96b2cf02c4984d0eaa6c77a0f7
#
_cell.length_a   1.000
_cell.length_b   1.000
_cell.length_c   1.000
_cell.angle_alpha   90.00
_cell.angle_beta   90.00
_cell.angle_gamma   90.00
#
_symmetry.space_group_name_H-M   'P 1'
#
loop_
_entity.id
_entity.type
_entity.pdbx_description
1 polymer ?
#
loop_
_entity_poly.entity_id
_entity_poly.type
_entity_poly.pdbx_seq_one_letter_code
_entity_poly.pdbx_strand_id
1 'polypeptide(L)'
;AREWVIALPDELDADQRKDLAKDFARSLVDRYDVIADLAIHEPSKGGNDKNHHAHIMLTTRKAELDADNKLTLTTKTDIELSNAKRKSLGMGTTQEDIKQIRETWADLANKALERAGYREKIDHRSYADQNNGLQATIHEGTKVTQLRRQGIDTEISRFNDNVKQQNTQQLEQQKQQKESVLQRGLNRVDQGFEQWQ
;
A
#
# COMPACT_ATOMS: atom_id res chain seq x y z
N ALA A 1 -11.01 -7.67 -17.66
CA ALA A 1 -9.84 -6.96 -17.13
C ALA A 1 -9.73 -7.20 -15.63
N ARG A 2 -8.53 -7.15 -15.08
CA ARG A 2 -8.26 -7.12 -13.64
C ARG A 2 -7.84 -5.71 -13.27
N GLU A 3 -8.41 -5.19 -12.21
CA GLU A 3 -8.10 -3.86 -11.70
C GLU A 3 -7.28 -3.92 -10.42
N TRP A 4 -6.30 -3.04 -10.33
CA TRP A 4 -5.58 -2.70 -9.11
C TRP A 4 -5.83 -1.23 -8.78
N VAL A 5 -6.29 -0.97 -7.57
CA VAL A 5 -6.43 0.39 -7.05
C VAL A 5 -5.38 0.58 -5.98
N ILE A 6 -4.51 1.57 -6.16
CA ILE A 6 -3.43 1.90 -5.25
C ILE A 6 -3.61 3.30 -4.70
N ALA A 7 -3.43 3.47 -3.39
CA ALA A 7 -3.36 4.78 -2.76
C ALA A 7 -1.95 5.36 -3.00
N LEU A 8 -1.88 6.59 -3.49
CA LEU A 8 -0.62 7.30 -3.72
C LEU A 8 -0.29 8.17 -2.49
N PRO A 9 0.96 8.19 -2.02
CA PRO A 9 1.36 9.02 -0.89
C PRO A 9 1.04 10.49 -1.13
N ASP A 10 0.41 11.14 -0.16
CA ASP A 10 0.05 12.57 -0.21
C ASP A 10 1.29 13.47 -0.12
N GLU A 11 2.35 12.98 0.51
CA GLU A 11 3.64 13.64 0.66
C GLU A 11 4.34 13.90 -0.68
N LEU A 12 4.08 13.06 -1.69
CA LEU A 12 4.65 13.21 -3.02
C LEU A 12 3.92 14.29 -3.83
N ASP A 13 4.63 15.03 -4.66
CA ASP A 13 4.00 15.91 -5.64
C ASP A 13 3.33 15.14 -6.81
N ALA A 14 2.64 15.86 -7.69
CA ALA A 14 1.88 15.25 -8.78
C ALA A 14 2.76 14.44 -9.76
N ASP A 15 3.96 14.94 -10.08
CA ASP A 15 4.87 14.26 -11.00
C ASP A 15 5.49 13.02 -10.34
N GLN A 16 5.88 13.13 -9.07
CA GLN A 16 6.38 12.00 -8.28
C GLN A 16 5.33 10.90 -8.13
N ARG A 17 4.06 11.25 -7.85
CA ARG A 17 2.94 10.29 -7.81
C ARG A 17 2.75 9.61 -9.16
N LYS A 18 2.82 10.37 -10.25
CA LYS A 18 2.69 9.85 -11.61
C LYS A 18 3.80 8.86 -11.96
N ASP A 19 5.03 9.18 -11.61
CA ASP A 19 6.17 8.30 -11.88
C ASP A 19 6.10 7.03 -11.04
N LEU A 20 5.73 7.14 -9.75
CA LEU A 20 5.50 5.98 -8.88
C LEU A 20 4.39 5.07 -9.43
N ALA A 21 3.27 5.64 -9.88
CA ALA A 21 2.18 4.86 -10.45
C ALA A 21 2.59 4.14 -11.73
N LYS A 22 3.38 4.79 -12.60
CA LYS A 22 3.94 4.18 -13.82
C LYS A 22 4.92 3.05 -13.50
N ASP A 23 5.81 3.24 -12.52
CA ASP A 23 6.79 2.23 -12.13
C ASP A 23 6.09 0.98 -11.58
N PHE A 24 5.03 1.17 -10.79
CA PHE A 24 4.23 0.04 -10.33
C PHE A 24 3.46 -0.63 -11.47
N ALA A 25 2.81 0.13 -12.36
CA ALA A 25 2.13 -0.43 -13.53
C ALA A 25 3.10 -1.25 -14.41
N ARG A 26 4.32 -0.72 -14.63
CA ARG A 26 5.39 -1.43 -15.36
C ARG A 26 5.78 -2.72 -14.68
N SER A 27 5.93 -2.73 -13.35
CA SER A 27 6.25 -3.95 -12.60
C SER A 27 5.18 -5.04 -12.75
N LEU A 28 3.90 -4.67 -12.90
CA LEU A 28 2.80 -5.60 -13.16
C LEU A 28 2.82 -6.12 -14.61
N VAL A 29 3.11 -5.24 -15.57
CA VAL A 29 3.29 -5.61 -17.00
C VAL A 29 4.41 -6.62 -17.14
N ASP A 30 5.58 -6.33 -16.57
CA ASP A 30 6.77 -7.20 -16.64
C ASP A 30 6.56 -8.53 -15.92
N ARG A 31 5.79 -8.52 -14.80
CA ARG A 31 5.49 -9.73 -14.03
C ARG A 31 4.55 -10.70 -14.74
N TYR A 32 3.58 -10.17 -15.49
CA TYR A 32 2.45 -10.95 -16.01
C TYR A 32 2.36 -11.00 -17.53
N ASP A 33 3.27 -10.35 -18.23
CA ASP A 33 3.26 -10.22 -19.70
C ASP A 33 1.92 -9.67 -20.23
N VAL A 34 1.39 -8.61 -19.59
CA VAL A 34 0.07 -8.05 -19.87
C VAL A 34 0.14 -6.63 -20.43
N ILE A 35 -0.98 -6.13 -20.95
CA ILE A 35 -1.16 -4.71 -21.24
C ILE A 35 -1.81 -4.05 -20.02
N ALA A 36 -1.30 -2.88 -19.64
CA ALA A 36 -1.87 -2.06 -18.57
C ALA A 36 -2.41 -0.74 -19.12
N ASP A 37 -3.57 -0.34 -18.58
CA ASP A 37 -4.12 1.01 -18.69
C ASP A 37 -4.09 1.66 -17.32
N LEU A 38 -3.51 2.86 -17.23
CA LEU A 38 -3.27 3.58 -15.98
C LEU A 38 -4.03 4.91 -15.97
N ALA A 39 -4.92 5.07 -14.99
CA ALA A 39 -5.58 6.34 -14.69
C ALA A 39 -5.27 6.80 -13.28
N ILE A 40 -4.84 8.05 -13.13
CA ILE A 40 -4.61 8.69 -11.82
C ILE A 40 -5.80 9.59 -11.52
N HIS A 41 -6.37 9.44 -10.33
CA HIS A 41 -7.50 10.21 -9.86
C HIS A 41 -7.10 11.15 -8.73
N GLU A 42 -7.49 12.40 -8.89
CA GLU A 42 -7.42 13.38 -7.81
C GLU A 42 -8.49 13.09 -6.74
N PRO A 43 -8.29 13.56 -5.51
CA PRO A 43 -9.28 13.44 -4.47
C PRO A 43 -10.62 14.02 -4.89
N SER A 44 -11.72 13.32 -4.60
CA SER A 44 -13.06 13.79 -4.93
C SER A 44 -13.45 15.02 -4.10
N LYS A 45 -14.13 16.00 -4.70
CA LYS A 45 -14.66 17.17 -4.00
C LYS A 45 -15.57 16.75 -2.83
N GLY A 46 -15.27 17.26 -1.63
CA GLY A 46 -15.98 16.90 -0.40
C GLY A 46 -15.61 15.55 0.21
N GLY A 47 -14.57 14.89 -0.31
CA GLY A 47 -13.93 13.71 0.28
C GLY A 47 -12.69 14.06 1.12
N ASN A 48 -11.85 13.05 1.34
CA ASN A 48 -10.52 13.28 1.91
C ASN A 48 -9.62 13.82 0.79
N ASP A 49 -9.15 15.06 0.92
CA ASP A 49 -8.27 15.76 -0.02
C ASP A 49 -6.89 15.09 -0.20
N LYS A 50 -6.51 14.19 0.72
CA LYS A 50 -5.30 13.37 0.66
C LYS A 50 -5.47 12.03 -0.05
N ASN A 51 -6.67 11.72 -0.56
CA ASN A 51 -6.97 10.44 -1.18
C ASN A 51 -6.58 10.41 -2.66
N HIS A 52 -5.31 10.70 -2.96
CA HIS A 52 -4.76 10.46 -4.30
C HIS A 52 -4.68 8.96 -4.57
N HIS A 53 -5.14 8.52 -5.73
CA HIS A 53 -5.14 7.09 -6.05
C HIS A 53 -5.01 6.84 -7.55
N ALA A 54 -4.54 5.67 -7.90
CA ALA A 54 -4.44 5.25 -9.28
C ALA A 54 -5.19 3.94 -9.50
N HIS A 55 -5.85 3.86 -10.64
CA HIS A 55 -6.48 2.67 -11.19
C HIS A 55 -5.59 2.10 -12.28
N ILE A 56 -5.23 0.83 -12.16
CA ILE A 56 -4.41 0.12 -13.14
C ILE A 56 -5.23 -1.08 -13.63
N MET A 57 -5.72 -0.99 -14.86
CA MET A 57 -6.46 -2.08 -15.49
C MET A 57 -5.51 -2.93 -16.32
N LEU A 58 -5.53 -4.25 -16.08
CA LEU A 58 -4.69 -5.23 -16.77
C LEU A 58 -5.53 -6.14 -17.65
N THR A 59 -4.98 -6.57 -18.79
CA THR A 59 -5.56 -7.67 -19.53
C THR A 59 -5.47 -8.97 -18.72
N THR A 60 -6.44 -9.87 -18.90
CA THR A 60 -6.45 -11.19 -18.23
C THR A 60 -5.69 -12.25 -19.03
N ARG A 61 -5.12 -11.85 -20.17
CA ARG A 61 -4.31 -12.69 -21.04
C ARG A 61 -2.97 -12.04 -21.28
N LYS A 62 -1.96 -12.86 -21.49
CA LYS A 62 -0.62 -12.43 -21.90
C LYS A 62 -0.68 -11.74 -23.24
N ALA A 63 0.12 -10.71 -23.39
CA ALA A 63 0.27 -9.94 -24.64
C ALA A 63 1.63 -10.28 -25.25
N GLU A 64 1.62 -10.73 -26.49
CA GLU A 64 2.81 -11.15 -27.23
C GLU A 64 2.80 -10.54 -28.63
N LEU A 65 3.97 -10.32 -29.20
CA LEU A 65 4.08 -9.94 -30.60
C LEU A 65 4.08 -11.20 -31.46
N ASP A 66 3.22 -11.27 -32.46
CA ASP A 66 3.22 -12.36 -33.46
C ASP A 66 4.35 -12.20 -34.48
N ALA A 67 4.43 -13.13 -35.42
CA ALA A 67 5.44 -13.14 -36.47
C ALA A 67 5.46 -11.88 -37.35
N ASP A 68 4.31 -11.19 -37.46
CA ASP A 68 4.13 -9.94 -38.19
C ASP A 68 4.34 -8.69 -37.34
N ASN A 69 4.90 -8.87 -36.11
CA ASN A 69 5.12 -7.81 -35.10
C ASN A 69 3.82 -7.11 -34.64
N LYS A 70 2.69 -7.83 -34.72
CA LYS A 70 1.38 -7.36 -34.27
C LYS A 70 1.11 -7.89 -32.84
N LEU A 71 0.62 -7.00 -31.99
CA LEU A 71 0.26 -7.33 -30.60
C LEU A 71 -0.97 -8.24 -30.58
N THR A 72 -0.83 -9.41 -29.95
CA THR A 72 -1.90 -10.41 -29.79
C THR A 72 -2.05 -10.81 -28.34
N LEU A 73 -3.28 -11.17 -27.94
CA LEU A 73 -3.56 -11.72 -26.62
C LEU A 73 -3.59 -13.25 -26.70
N THR A 74 -2.76 -13.91 -25.92
CA THR A 74 -2.52 -15.36 -25.97
C THR A 74 -3.20 -16.11 -24.82
N THR A 75 -2.47 -16.75 -23.95
CA THR A 75 -2.96 -17.55 -22.84
C THR A 75 -3.39 -16.69 -21.63
N LYS A 76 -4.10 -17.28 -20.68
CA LYS A 76 -4.39 -16.61 -19.40
C LYS A 76 -3.08 -16.28 -18.68
N THR A 77 -3.01 -15.06 -18.18
CA THR A 77 -1.90 -14.65 -17.31
C THR A 77 -1.92 -15.39 -15.97
N ASP A 78 -0.78 -15.52 -15.34
CA ASP A 78 -0.57 -16.37 -14.17
C ASP A 78 -1.49 -16.04 -13.00
N ILE A 79 -1.79 -14.74 -12.78
CA ILE A 79 -2.70 -14.31 -11.70
C ILE A 79 -4.16 -14.74 -11.93
N GLU A 80 -4.53 -15.10 -13.16
CA GLU A 80 -5.87 -15.59 -13.53
C GLU A 80 -5.99 -17.11 -13.46
N LEU A 81 -4.92 -17.81 -13.15
CA LEU A 81 -4.93 -19.26 -12.98
C LEU A 81 -5.51 -19.66 -11.61
N SER A 82 -6.27 -20.76 -11.58
CA SER A 82 -6.71 -21.34 -10.33
C SER A 82 -5.51 -21.86 -9.50
N ASN A 83 -5.64 -21.90 -8.19
CA ASN A 83 -4.58 -22.44 -7.31
C ASN A 83 -4.21 -23.89 -7.66
N ALA A 84 -5.17 -24.70 -8.11
CA ALA A 84 -4.89 -26.07 -8.58
C ALA A 84 -3.98 -26.06 -9.81
N LYS A 85 -4.26 -25.18 -10.80
CA LYS A 85 -3.41 -25.05 -11.99
C LYS A 85 -2.04 -24.47 -11.64
N ARG A 86 -1.97 -23.44 -10.79
CA ARG A 86 -0.70 -22.87 -10.30
C ARG A 86 0.16 -23.95 -9.64
N LYS A 87 -0.43 -24.76 -8.75
CA LYS A 87 0.28 -25.88 -8.10
C LYS A 87 0.81 -26.91 -9.10
N SER A 88 0.03 -27.24 -10.15
CA SER A 88 0.48 -28.18 -11.19
C SER A 88 1.66 -27.65 -12.02
N LEU A 89 1.88 -26.32 -12.03
CA LEU A 89 2.99 -25.64 -12.68
C LEU A 89 4.16 -25.32 -11.72
N GLY A 90 4.10 -25.79 -10.46
CA GLY A 90 5.12 -25.50 -9.44
C GLY A 90 5.09 -24.07 -8.91
N MET A 91 4.00 -23.33 -9.13
CA MET A 91 3.84 -21.94 -8.70
C MET A 91 3.22 -21.87 -7.30
N GLY A 92 3.52 -20.80 -6.58
CA GLY A 92 2.83 -20.45 -5.33
C GLY A 92 1.34 -20.12 -5.54
N THR A 93 0.60 -19.99 -4.45
CA THR A 93 -0.82 -19.65 -4.46
C THR A 93 -1.06 -18.21 -4.97
N THR A 94 -2.29 -17.90 -5.37
CA THR A 94 -2.68 -16.51 -5.72
C THR A 94 -2.52 -15.56 -4.53
N GLN A 95 -2.76 -16.04 -3.30
CA GLN A 95 -2.57 -15.23 -2.08
C GLN A 95 -1.11 -14.84 -1.86
N GLU A 96 -0.18 -15.78 -2.07
CA GLU A 96 1.26 -15.51 -1.99
C GLU A 96 1.68 -14.51 -3.07
N ASP A 97 1.17 -14.66 -4.28
CA ASP A 97 1.44 -13.76 -5.39
C ASP A 97 0.95 -12.33 -5.09
N ILE A 98 -0.29 -12.17 -4.58
CA ILE A 98 -0.83 -10.88 -4.14
C ILE A 98 0.01 -10.28 -3.00
N LYS A 99 0.53 -11.09 -2.07
CA LYS A 99 1.41 -10.61 -1.00
C LYS A 99 2.70 -10.02 -1.56
N GLN A 100 3.31 -10.68 -2.54
CA GLN A 100 4.51 -10.19 -3.23
C GLN A 100 4.24 -8.89 -4.02
N ILE A 101 3.06 -8.75 -4.66
CA ILE A 101 2.69 -7.51 -5.34
C ILE A 101 2.56 -6.35 -4.34
N ARG A 102 1.96 -6.59 -3.17
CA ARG A 102 1.86 -5.57 -2.11
C ARG A 102 3.24 -5.18 -1.56
N GLU A 103 4.16 -6.14 -1.44
CA GLU A 103 5.56 -5.89 -1.09
C GLU A 103 6.24 -5.02 -2.14
N THR A 104 6.14 -5.37 -3.42
CA THR A 104 6.66 -4.57 -4.54
C THR A 104 6.12 -3.14 -4.51
N TRP A 105 4.81 -2.97 -4.26
CA TRP A 105 4.20 -1.65 -4.11
C TRP A 105 4.81 -0.85 -2.95
N ALA A 106 4.93 -1.46 -1.77
CA ALA A 106 5.53 -0.80 -0.60
C ALA A 106 6.99 -0.40 -0.86
N ASP A 107 7.77 -1.25 -1.50
CA ASP A 107 9.18 -0.97 -1.83
C ASP A 107 9.31 0.21 -2.80
N LEU A 108 8.49 0.25 -3.86
CA LEU A 108 8.48 1.37 -4.81
C LEU A 108 8.05 2.67 -4.14
N ALA A 109 6.98 2.64 -3.35
CA ALA A 109 6.48 3.81 -2.62
C ALA A 109 7.52 4.32 -1.60
N ASN A 110 8.16 3.42 -0.86
CA ASN A 110 9.19 3.79 0.12
C ASN A 110 10.44 4.39 -0.55
N LYS A 111 10.84 3.88 -1.70
CA LYS A 111 11.93 4.48 -2.51
C LYS A 111 11.54 5.87 -3.04
N ALA A 112 10.30 6.07 -3.46
CA ALA A 112 9.82 7.37 -3.91
C ALA A 112 9.79 8.39 -2.76
N LEU A 113 9.28 8.01 -1.60
CA LEU A 113 9.27 8.84 -0.39
C LEU A 113 10.70 9.22 0.05
N GLU A 114 11.61 8.26 0.09
CA GLU A 114 13.01 8.49 0.46
C GLU A 114 13.71 9.47 -0.51
N ARG A 115 13.51 9.31 -1.83
CA ARG A 115 14.03 10.25 -2.84
C ARG A 115 13.47 11.65 -2.69
N ALA A 116 12.23 11.79 -2.23
CA ALA A 116 11.58 13.06 -1.93
C ALA A 116 11.97 13.65 -0.55
N GLY A 117 12.81 12.94 0.23
CA GLY A 117 13.30 13.40 1.52
C GLY A 117 12.39 13.07 2.70
N TYR A 118 11.37 12.25 2.52
CA TYR A 118 10.45 11.82 3.58
C TYR A 118 10.98 10.58 4.31
N ARG A 119 10.69 10.49 5.63
CA ARG A 119 11.09 9.37 6.49
C ARG A 119 9.98 8.36 6.71
N GLU A 120 8.77 8.71 6.35
CA GLU A 120 7.57 7.88 6.40
C GLU A 120 7.77 6.64 5.55
N LYS A 121 7.29 5.50 6.04
CA LYS A 121 7.37 4.21 5.32
C LYS A 121 6.03 3.50 5.34
N ILE A 122 5.70 2.92 4.21
CA ILE A 122 4.57 2.03 4.02
C ILE A 122 5.00 0.60 4.33
N ASP A 123 4.23 -0.11 5.15
CA ASP A 123 4.39 -1.54 5.41
C ASP A 123 3.22 -2.30 4.77
N HIS A 124 3.51 -3.22 3.86
CA HIS A 124 2.50 -4.00 3.14
C HIS A 124 1.83 -5.10 3.98
N ARG A 125 2.41 -5.42 5.14
CA ARG A 125 1.90 -6.47 6.04
C ARG A 125 0.65 -6.00 6.77
N SER A 126 -0.21 -6.95 7.15
CA SER A 126 -1.33 -6.64 8.05
C SER A 126 -0.82 -6.15 9.42
N TYR A 127 -1.61 -5.38 10.15
CA TYR A 127 -1.23 -4.98 11.52
C TYR A 127 -0.97 -6.18 12.44
N ALA A 128 -1.69 -7.29 12.23
CA ALA A 128 -1.43 -8.54 12.95
C ALA A 128 -0.03 -9.10 12.64
N ASP A 129 0.38 -9.11 11.36
CA ASP A 129 1.71 -9.58 10.95
C ASP A 129 2.83 -8.62 11.39
N GLN A 130 2.54 -7.33 11.53
CA GLN A 130 3.48 -6.34 12.03
C GLN A 130 3.73 -6.47 13.53
N ASN A 131 2.81 -7.09 14.27
CA ASN A 131 2.88 -7.29 15.72
C ASN A 131 3.16 -5.98 16.50
N ASN A 132 2.56 -4.87 16.04
CA ASN A 132 2.75 -3.53 16.60
C ASN A 132 1.63 -3.10 17.55
N GLY A 133 0.67 -3.99 17.84
CA GLY A 133 -0.47 -3.75 18.71
C GLY A 133 -1.61 -2.94 18.06
N LEU A 134 -1.46 -2.54 16.78
CA LEU A 134 -2.51 -1.81 16.07
C LEU A 134 -3.61 -2.75 15.56
N GLN A 135 -4.83 -2.23 15.48
CA GLN A 135 -5.99 -2.96 14.99
C GLN A 135 -6.41 -2.44 13.61
N ALA A 136 -6.90 -3.35 12.76
CA ALA A 136 -7.44 -2.99 11.46
C ALA A 136 -8.87 -2.44 11.57
N THR A 137 -9.20 -1.44 10.76
CA THR A 137 -10.59 -0.98 10.56
C THR A 137 -11.33 -1.90 9.60
N ILE A 138 -12.67 -1.86 9.66
CA ILE A 138 -13.56 -2.57 8.72
C ILE A 138 -13.84 -1.64 7.53
N HIS A 139 -13.83 -2.20 6.31
CA HIS A 139 -14.18 -1.43 5.12
C HIS A 139 -15.64 -0.94 5.20
N GLU A 140 -15.83 0.38 5.13
CA GLU A 140 -17.15 1.01 5.28
C GLU A 140 -18.08 0.80 4.07
N GLY A 141 -17.52 0.66 2.88
CA GLY A 141 -18.30 0.60 1.65
C GLY A 141 -19.04 1.91 1.33
N THR A 142 -19.63 1.99 0.14
CA THR A 142 -20.28 3.22 -0.34
C THR A 142 -21.48 3.65 0.50
N LYS A 143 -22.29 2.70 0.98
CA LYS A 143 -23.50 2.99 1.76
C LYS A 143 -23.15 3.60 3.12
N VAL A 144 -22.23 3.03 3.87
CA VAL A 144 -21.80 3.54 5.18
C VAL A 144 -21.12 4.91 5.02
N THR A 145 -20.25 5.06 4.00
CA THR A 145 -19.61 6.34 3.69
C THR A 145 -20.63 7.43 3.35
N GLN A 146 -21.71 7.11 2.61
CA GLN A 146 -22.76 8.04 2.29
C GLN A 146 -23.56 8.46 3.54
N LEU A 147 -23.92 7.51 4.42
CA LEU A 147 -24.60 7.81 5.69
C LEU A 147 -23.73 8.70 6.59
N ARG A 148 -22.43 8.38 6.69
CA ARG A 148 -21.47 9.20 7.46
C ARG A 148 -21.41 10.65 6.95
N ARG A 149 -21.44 10.88 5.62
CA ARG A 149 -21.51 12.23 5.03
C ARG A 149 -22.78 12.99 5.40
N GLN A 150 -23.86 12.28 5.71
CA GLN A 150 -25.13 12.84 6.19
C GLN A 150 -25.17 13.02 7.72
N GLY A 151 -24.07 12.74 8.43
CA GLY A 151 -23.99 12.80 9.88
C GLY A 151 -24.67 11.62 10.59
N ILE A 152 -24.93 10.52 9.87
CA ILE A 152 -25.56 9.32 10.42
C ILE A 152 -24.48 8.29 10.72
N ASP A 153 -24.31 7.98 12.01
CA ASP A 153 -23.39 6.94 12.47
C ASP A 153 -24.00 5.56 12.38
N THR A 154 -23.20 4.61 11.87
CA THR A 154 -23.50 3.20 11.84
C THR A 154 -22.64 2.45 12.87
N GLU A 155 -22.96 1.18 13.14
CA GLU A 155 -22.10 0.33 13.99
C GLU A 155 -20.68 0.22 13.43
N ILE A 156 -20.52 0.08 12.10
CA ILE A 156 -19.23 0.01 11.45
C ILE A 156 -18.47 1.32 11.60
N SER A 157 -19.12 2.48 11.41
CA SER A 157 -18.44 3.78 11.55
C SER A 157 -17.99 4.02 12.99
N ARG A 158 -18.81 3.72 13.99
CA ARG A 158 -18.45 3.80 15.41
C ARG A 158 -17.33 2.87 15.80
N PHE A 159 -17.38 1.61 15.32
CA PHE A 159 -16.27 0.66 15.53
C PHE A 159 -14.97 1.21 14.96
N ASN A 160 -14.98 1.68 13.71
CA ASN A 160 -13.80 2.23 13.07
C ASN A 160 -13.23 3.46 13.80
N ASP A 161 -14.09 4.33 14.31
CA ASP A 161 -13.64 5.52 15.06
C ASP A 161 -12.99 5.11 16.40
N ASN A 162 -13.55 4.13 17.09
CA ASN A 162 -12.93 3.57 18.30
C ASN A 162 -11.57 2.94 17.99
N VAL A 163 -11.46 2.14 16.93
CA VAL A 163 -10.19 1.53 16.51
C VAL A 163 -9.16 2.61 16.17
N LYS A 164 -9.54 3.66 15.42
CA LYS A 164 -8.64 4.77 15.10
C LYS A 164 -8.15 5.49 16.35
N GLN A 165 -9.04 5.76 17.30
CA GLN A 165 -8.68 6.40 18.56
C GLN A 165 -7.70 5.54 19.37
N GLN A 166 -7.96 4.25 19.50
CA GLN A 166 -7.07 3.30 20.19
C GLN A 166 -5.70 3.22 19.52
N ASN A 167 -5.68 3.13 18.20
CA ASN A 167 -4.44 3.10 17.42
C ASN A 167 -3.62 4.40 17.62
N THR A 168 -4.27 5.56 17.62
CA THR A 168 -3.59 6.84 17.88
C THR A 168 -2.96 6.86 19.26
N GLN A 169 -3.69 6.47 20.30
CA GLN A 169 -3.16 6.38 21.66
C GLN A 169 -1.98 5.40 21.76
N GLN A 170 -2.07 4.26 21.11
CA GLN A 170 -1.00 3.25 21.07
C GLN A 170 0.27 3.81 20.42
N LEU A 171 0.13 4.49 19.29
CA LEU A 171 1.26 5.11 18.58
C LEU A 171 1.91 6.23 19.41
N GLU A 172 1.13 7.06 20.09
CA GLU A 172 1.64 8.10 20.97
C GLU A 172 2.42 7.51 22.15
N GLN A 173 1.89 6.45 22.79
CA GLN A 173 2.59 5.74 23.85
C GLN A 173 3.92 5.13 23.38
N GLN A 174 3.92 4.48 22.20
CA GLN A 174 5.14 3.92 21.61
C GLN A 174 6.18 5.01 21.31
N LYS A 175 5.73 6.17 20.81
CA LYS A 175 6.60 7.32 20.54
C LYS A 175 7.24 7.84 21.84
N GLN A 176 6.45 8.07 22.88
CA GLN A 176 6.94 8.53 24.19
C GLN A 176 7.92 7.55 24.81
N GLN A 177 7.65 6.24 24.70
CA GLN A 177 8.58 5.20 25.18
C GLN A 177 9.92 5.25 24.44
N LYS A 178 9.90 5.38 23.11
CA LYS A 178 11.14 5.50 22.30
C LYS A 178 11.93 6.74 22.68
N GLU A 179 11.27 7.89 22.82
CA GLU A 179 11.90 9.15 23.23
C GLU A 179 12.53 9.04 24.64
N SER A 180 11.82 8.42 25.58
CA SER A 180 12.36 8.22 26.95
C SER A 180 13.56 7.27 27.00
N VAL A 181 13.58 6.25 26.14
CA VAL A 181 14.73 5.34 26.04
C VAL A 181 15.93 6.05 25.40
N LEU A 182 15.70 6.84 24.37
CA LEU A 182 16.75 7.63 23.71
C LEU A 182 17.36 8.64 24.68
N GLN A 183 16.52 9.38 25.43
CA GLN A 183 16.99 10.35 26.42
C GLN A 183 17.81 9.69 27.55
N ARG A 184 17.39 8.52 28.04
CA ARG A 184 18.17 7.76 29.02
C ARG A 184 19.52 7.28 28.47
N GLY A 185 19.56 6.94 27.17
CA GLY A 185 20.81 6.58 26.49
C GLY A 185 21.76 7.76 26.42
N LEU A 186 21.28 8.94 26.00
CA LEU A 186 22.07 10.17 25.94
C LEU A 186 22.63 10.57 27.32
N ASN A 187 21.80 10.57 28.34
CA ASN A 187 22.23 10.92 29.70
C ASN A 187 23.33 9.97 30.27
N ARG A 188 23.32 8.68 29.85
CA ARG A 188 24.39 7.74 30.22
C ARG A 188 25.71 8.04 29.50
N VAL A 189 25.65 8.48 28.26
CA VAL A 189 26.83 8.89 27.50
C VAL A 189 27.46 10.12 28.15
N ASP A 190 26.67 11.14 28.47
CA ASP A 190 27.16 12.37 29.13
C ASP A 190 27.81 12.08 30.49
N GLN A 191 27.18 11.26 31.32
CA GLN A 191 27.77 10.86 32.62
C GLN A 191 29.06 10.04 32.45
N GLY A 192 29.19 9.26 31.39
CA GLY A 192 30.42 8.54 31.07
C GLY A 192 31.58 9.47 30.71
N PHE A 193 31.31 10.57 30.01
CA PHE A 193 32.34 11.56 29.64
C PHE A 193 32.82 12.38 30.88
N GLU A 194 31.93 12.70 31.83
CA GLU A 194 32.32 13.42 33.06
C GLU A 194 33.23 12.61 34.01
N GLN A 195 33.20 11.27 33.92
CA GLN A 195 34.07 10.41 34.75
C GLN A 195 35.50 10.25 34.17
N TRP A 196 35.79 10.78 32.98
CA TRP A 196 37.11 10.69 32.35
C TRP A 196 37.89 12.02 32.38
N GLN A 197 37.36 13.04 33.01
CA GLN A 197 38.04 14.32 33.32
C GLN A 197 38.57 14.32 34.75
#